data_e4c2bb0b5ab730aff3581dc4155d0480
#
_entry.id   e4c2bb0b5ab730aff3581dc4155d0480
#
_cell.length_a   1.000
_cell.length_b   1.000
_cell.length_c   1.000
_cell.angle_alpha   90.00
_cell.angle_beta   90.00
_cell.angle_gamma   90.00
#
_symmetry.space_group_name_H-M   'P 1'
#
loop_
_entity.id
_entity.type
_entity.pdbx_description
1 polymer ?
#
loop_
_entity_poly.entity_id
_entity_poly.type
_entity_poly.pdbx_seq_one_letter_code
_entity_poly.pdbx_strand_id
1 'polypeptide(L)'
;MNLVSFRKATFEKNKLTLSDSISIDEWKELGSQLKQVEGSVQFWIGDWARFGDKKGFTGKNVSSEVYDELEEITGLERKTLQNYKNVAEQTAEVRNSSRRQEDLSFSHFTEVAKLTPEKQTEFLNKASDEKLSVRELRNEIRKDGVNNQLVNFPSGKYRIFYADPPWSYGNSMPSYFKEQADHYKLMELDEICSLDVKSLSEDNAVLFLWVTSPILEDSFKVIDSWGFKYKSSFVWDKVGHNMGHYNSVRHELLLVCTKGSCTPDNLKLFDSVQSIERTEHSKKPNEFRQIIETLYPIGNKLELFGREKIKGWEVFGNELS
;
A
#
# COMPACT_ATOMS: atom_id res chain seq x y z
N MET A 1 -9.69 22.20 27.28
CA MET A 1 -11.11 22.18 27.67
C MET A 1 -11.38 20.85 28.35
N ASN A 2 -11.86 20.82 29.61
CA ASN A 2 -12.19 19.56 30.29
C ASN A 2 -13.46 18.99 29.66
N LEU A 3 -13.35 17.90 28.90
CA LEU A 3 -14.43 17.31 28.08
C LEU A 3 -15.53 16.58 28.88
N VAL A 4 -15.46 16.51 30.23
CA VAL A 4 -16.42 15.74 31.00
C VAL A 4 -16.77 16.46 32.30
N SER A 5 -17.72 17.36 32.25
CA SER A 5 -18.40 17.86 33.44
C SER A 5 -19.79 18.40 33.07
N PHE A 6 -20.72 17.48 32.82
CA PHE A 6 -22.12 17.86 32.64
C PHE A 6 -22.91 17.63 33.93
N ARG A 7 -23.31 18.70 34.61
CA ARG A 7 -24.10 18.63 35.84
C ARG A 7 -25.53 18.12 35.66
N LYS A 8 -26.03 18.07 34.41
CA LYS A 8 -27.41 17.70 34.06
C LYS A 8 -27.52 16.44 33.22
N ALA A 9 -26.46 15.63 33.14
CA ALA A 9 -26.44 14.38 32.44
C ALA A 9 -25.82 13.27 33.31
N THR A 10 -26.40 12.09 33.27
CA THR A 10 -25.88 10.88 33.89
C THR A 10 -25.51 9.90 32.82
N PHE A 11 -24.25 9.44 32.85
CA PHE A 11 -23.69 8.49 31.89
C PHE A 11 -23.60 7.11 32.55
N GLU A 12 -24.33 6.16 32.00
CA GLU A 12 -24.26 4.74 32.35
C GLU A 12 -23.68 3.96 31.19
N LYS A 13 -23.29 2.69 31.39
CA LYS A 13 -22.67 1.86 30.37
C LYS A 13 -23.46 1.81 29.05
N ASN A 14 -24.77 1.80 29.13
CA ASN A 14 -25.70 1.60 28.02
C ASN A 14 -26.81 2.64 27.94
N LYS A 15 -26.74 3.72 28.73
CA LYS A 15 -27.81 4.72 28.80
C LYS A 15 -27.24 6.10 29.11
N LEU A 16 -27.80 7.11 28.47
CA LEU A 16 -27.66 8.52 28.80
C LEU A 16 -28.99 9.03 29.32
N THR A 17 -29.00 9.55 30.54
CA THR A 17 -30.18 10.19 31.15
C THR A 17 -29.93 11.69 31.31
N LEU A 18 -30.85 12.50 30.79
CA LEU A 18 -30.78 13.95 30.85
C LEU A 18 -31.80 14.46 31.88
N SER A 19 -31.44 15.53 32.61
CA SER A 19 -32.36 16.24 33.50
C SER A 19 -33.39 16.98 32.67
N ASP A 20 -34.66 16.99 33.10
CA ASP A 20 -35.73 17.76 32.49
C ASP A 20 -35.45 19.29 32.52
N SER A 21 -34.53 19.74 33.37
CA SER A 21 -34.09 21.13 33.46
C SER A 21 -32.99 21.53 32.47
N ILE A 22 -32.58 20.64 31.56
CA ILE A 22 -31.57 20.97 30.54
C ILE A 22 -32.15 21.97 29.54
N SER A 23 -31.41 23.04 29.25
CA SER A 23 -31.80 23.98 28.21
C SER A 23 -31.43 23.46 26.81
N ILE A 24 -32.02 24.06 25.77
CA ILE A 24 -31.72 23.74 24.38
C ILE A 24 -30.23 23.95 24.03
N ASP A 25 -29.63 25.01 24.55
CA ASP A 25 -28.22 25.33 24.31
C ASP A 25 -27.29 24.34 25.04
N GLU A 26 -27.59 24.00 26.30
CA GLU A 26 -26.86 22.95 27.04
C GLU A 26 -27.00 21.58 26.36
N TRP A 27 -28.17 21.26 25.80
CA TRP A 27 -28.38 20.01 25.05
C TRP A 27 -27.56 19.96 23.76
N LYS A 28 -27.52 21.07 23.00
CA LYS A 28 -26.67 21.19 21.81
C LYS A 28 -25.18 21.10 22.14
N GLU A 29 -24.75 21.76 23.19
CA GLU A 29 -23.37 21.71 23.68
C GLU A 29 -22.98 20.30 24.11
N LEU A 30 -23.84 19.58 24.83
CA LEU A 30 -23.66 18.18 25.19
C LEU A 30 -23.50 17.31 23.93
N GLY A 31 -24.36 17.49 22.93
CA GLY A 31 -24.24 16.76 21.64
C GLY A 31 -22.92 16.98 20.96
N SER A 32 -22.41 18.22 20.94
CA SER A 32 -21.09 18.56 20.40
C SER A 32 -19.95 17.90 21.17
N GLN A 33 -20.04 17.86 22.50
CA GLN A 33 -19.06 17.20 23.36
C GLN A 33 -19.08 15.68 23.19
N LEU A 34 -20.25 15.05 23.07
CA LEU A 34 -20.38 13.62 22.81
C LEU A 34 -19.71 13.24 21.48
N LYS A 35 -19.89 14.06 20.44
CA LYS A 35 -19.24 13.86 19.15
C LYS A 35 -17.70 13.94 19.26
N GLN A 36 -17.18 14.88 20.04
CA GLN A 36 -15.74 14.99 20.28
C GLN A 36 -15.19 13.78 21.06
N VAL A 37 -15.93 13.28 22.06
CA VAL A 37 -15.55 12.08 22.82
C VAL A 37 -15.50 10.86 21.91
N GLU A 38 -16.51 10.65 21.06
CA GLU A 38 -16.54 9.54 20.10
C GLU A 38 -15.29 9.53 19.21
N GLY A 39 -14.91 10.69 18.67
CA GLY A 39 -13.71 10.83 17.84
C GLY A 39 -12.39 10.70 18.61
N SER A 40 -12.41 10.86 19.95
CA SER A 40 -11.20 10.94 20.79
C SER A 40 -10.85 9.64 21.51
N VAL A 41 -11.81 8.73 21.70
CA VAL A 41 -11.63 7.51 22.51
C VAL A 41 -10.48 6.65 22.02
N GLN A 42 -10.30 6.50 20.69
CA GLN A 42 -9.23 5.72 20.09
C GLN A 42 -7.85 6.30 20.41
N PHE A 43 -7.71 7.64 20.37
CA PHE A 43 -6.47 8.31 20.76
C PHE A 43 -6.18 8.13 22.25
N TRP A 44 -7.20 8.27 23.10
CA TRP A 44 -7.03 8.13 24.55
C TRP A 44 -6.61 6.73 24.96
N ILE A 45 -7.22 5.69 24.35
CA ILE A 45 -6.83 4.29 24.59
C ILE A 45 -5.39 4.07 24.09
N GLY A 46 -5.02 4.61 22.92
CA GLY A 46 -3.67 4.53 22.40
C GLY A 46 -2.63 5.20 23.30
N ASP A 47 -2.92 6.42 23.78
CA ASP A 47 -2.04 7.15 24.70
C ASP A 47 -1.94 6.47 26.07
N TRP A 48 -3.04 5.91 26.60
CA TRP A 48 -3.07 5.14 27.83
C TRP A 48 -2.20 3.88 27.73
N ALA A 49 -2.35 3.10 26.66
CA ALA A 49 -1.55 1.91 26.44
C ALA A 49 -0.05 2.24 26.28
N ARG A 50 0.27 3.31 25.53
CA ARG A 50 1.64 3.81 25.38
C ARG A 50 2.24 4.29 26.71
N PHE A 51 1.44 4.94 27.56
CA PHE A 51 1.89 5.37 28.87
C PHE A 51 2.22 4.17 29.77
N GLY A 52 1.38 3.14 29.77
CA GLY A 52 1.61 1.89 30.50
C GLY A 52 2.94 1.24 30.13
N ASP A 53 3.26 1.17 28.84
CA ASP A 53 4.55 0.66 28.34
C ASP A 53 5.74 1.48 28.88
N LYS A 54 5.69 2.80 28.75
CA LYS A 54 6.76 3.68 29.22
C LYS A 54 7.01 3.57 30.74
N LYS A 55 5.97 3.30 31.52
CA LYS A 55 6.06 3.11 32.96
C LYS A 55 6.46 1.70 33.37
N GLY A 56 6.55 0.77 32.41
CA GLY A 56 6.85 -0.63 32.67
C GLY A 56 5.70 -1.39 33.36
N PHE A 57 4.48 -0.84 33.32
CA PHE A 57 3.28 -1.53 33.83
C PHE A 57 2.98 -2.79 33.02
N THR A 58 3.38 -2.77 31.74
CA THR A 58 3.20 -3.86 30.79
C THR A 58 4.38 -4.84 30.76
N GLY A 59 5.41 -4.67 31.62
CA GLY A 59 6.59 -5.53 31.70
C GLY A 59 7.63 -5.23 30.60
N LYS A 60 8.93 -5.55 30.84
CA LYS A 60 10.05 -5.28 29.92
C LYS A 60 10.03 -6.12 28.63
N ASN A 61 9.30 -7.22 28.62
CA ASN A 61 8.99 -8.02 27.45
C ASN A 61 7.47 -8.11 27.39
N VAL A 62 6.83 -7.44 26.44
CA VAL A 62 5.38 -7.48 26.23
C VAL A 62 5.02 -8.94 25.93
N SER A 63 4.84 -9.74 27.00
CA SER A 63 4.37 -11.11 26.90
C SER A 63 2.91 -11.12 26.49
N SER A 64 2.49 -12.23 25.90
CA SER A 64 1.09 -12.50 25.57
C SER A 64 0.12 -12.09 26.70
N GLU A 65 0.51 -12.35 27.94
CA GLU A 65 -0.29 -12.16 29.15
C GLU A 65 -0.70 -10.71 29.44
N VAL A 66 0.14 -9.73 29.08
CA VAL A 66 -0.19 -8.31 29.30
C VAL A 66 -1.28 -7.82 28.36
N TYR A 67 -1.24 -8.24 27.10
CA TYR A 67 -2.32 -7.89 26.19
C TYR A 67 -3.64 -8.56 26.57
N ASP A 68 -3.60 -9.76 27.16
CA ASP A 68 -4.80 -10.45 27.65
C ASP A 68 -5.46 -9.62 28.78
N GLU A 69 -4.67 -9.03 29.69
CA GLU A 69 -5.17 -8.10 30.72
C GLU A 69 -5.75 -6.81 30.10
N LEU A 70 -5.08 -6.23 29.09
CA LEU A 70 -5.60 -5.04 28.41
C LEU A 70 -6.88 -5.33 27.61
N GLU A 71 -7.00 -6.51 27.02
CA GLU A 71 -8.22 -6.99 26.37
C GLU A 71 -9.36 -7.14 27.38
N GLU A 72 -9.08 -7.70 28.56
CA GLU A 72 -10.07 -7.82 29.63
C GLU A 72 -10.55 -6.46 30.14
N ILE A 73 -9.64 -5.51 30.36
CA ILE A 73 -9.96 -4.15 30.84
C ILE A 73 -10.77 -3.36 29.81
N THR A 74 -10.39 -3.42 28.52
CA THR A 74 -10.96 -2.56 27.50
C THR A 74 -12.10 -3.23 26.71
N GLY A 75 -12.15 -4.54 26.69
CA GLY A 75 -13.04 -5.32 25.81
C GLY A 75 -12.67 -5.25 24.32
N LEU A 76 -11.47 -4.76 23.99
CA LEU A 76 -10.99 -4.63 22.62
C LEU A 76 -10.00 -5.75 22.30
N GLU A 77 -10.04 -6.26 21.07
CA GLU A 77 -9.09 -7.26 20.59
C GLU A 77 -7.65 -6.70 20.57
N ARG A 78 -6.67 -7.56 20.86
CA ARG A 78 -5.23 -7.26 20.85
C ARG A 78 -4.78 -6.46 19.62
N LYS A 79 -5.20 -6.87 18.42
CA LYS A 79 -4.84 -6.21 17.15
C LYS A 79 -5.33 -4.74 17.13
N THR A 80 -6.51 -4.49 17.65
CA THR A 80 -7.08 -3.15 17.78
C THR A 80 -6.29 -2.29 18.76
N LEU A 81 -5.95 -2.83 19.93
CA LEU A 81 -5.14 -2.15 20.95
C LEU A 81 -3.74 -1.82 20.43
N GLN A 82 -3.09 -2.76 19.76
CA GLN A 82 -1.79 -2.55 19.12
C GLN A 82 -1.85 -1.45 18.06
N ASN A 83 -2.91 -1.45 17.23
CA ASN A 83 -3.10 -0.39 16.23
C ASN A 83 -3.27 0.98 16.88
N TYR A 84 -4.13 1.11 17.90
CA TYR A 84 -4.33 2.38 18.59
C TYR A 84 -3.04 2.89 19.24
N LYS A 85 -2.29 2.01 19.92
CA LYS A 85 -1.00 2.33 20.50
C LYS A 85 0.01 2.78 19.44
N ASN A 86 0.16 2.03 18.35
CA ASN A 86 1.12 2.35 17.28
C ASN A 86 0.80 3.70 16.63
N VAL A 87 -0.47 3.97 16.30
CA VAL A 87 -0.87 5.27 15.76
C VAL A 87 -0.59 6.38 16.76
N ALA A 88 -0.93 6.20 18.05
CA ALA A 88 -0.66 7.17 19.10
C ALA A 88 0.84 7.46 19.28
N GLU A 89 1.69 6.46 19.12
CA GLU A 89 3.14 6.59 19.22
C GLU A 89 3.74 7.29 18.01
N GLN A 90 3.43 6.82 16.81
CA GLN A 90 3.97 7.35 15.55
C GLN A 90 3.53 8.78 15.26
N THR A 91 2.34 9.19 15.73
CA THR A 91 1.80 10.53 15.48
C THR A 91 1.91 11.46 16.70
N ALA A 92 2.62 11.07 17.76
CA ALA A 92 2.70 11.84 18.99
C ALA A 92 3.27 13.25 18.80
N GLU A 93 4.27 13.40 17.94
CA GLU A 93 4.92 14.68 17.66
C GLU A 93 3.96 15.63 16.94
N VAL A 94 3.33 15.18 15.88
CA VAL A 94 2.40 16.01 15.10
C VAL A 94 1.15 16.39 15.88
N ARG A 95 0.61 15.48 16.72
CA ARG A 95 -0.54 15.78 17.58
C ARG A 95 -0.23 16.84 18.64
N ASN A 96 1.01 16.91 19.12
CA ASN A 96 1.45 17.91 20.08
C ASN A 96 1.74 19.28 19.46
N SER A 97 2.05 19.33 18.16
CA SER A 97 2.52 20.55 17.48
C SER A 97 1.42 21.35 16.77
N SER A 98 0.24 20.76 16.50
CA SER A 98 -0.77 21.36 15.62
C SER A 98 -2.10 21.60 16.32
N ARG A 99 -2.53 22.88 16.35
CA ARG A 99 -3.87 23.30 16.80
C ARG A 99 -4.99 23.10 15.78
N ARG A 100 -4.67 22.76 14.51
CA ARG A 100 -5.63 22.73 13.39
C ARG A 100 -6.22 21.35 13.09
N GLN A 101 -5.90 20.33 13.87
CA GLN A 101 -6.25 18.94 13.53
C GLN A 101 -7.46 18.41 14.31
N GLU A 102 -8.20 19.29 15.02
CA GLU A 102 -9.36 18.90 15.84
C GLU A 102 -10.52 18.31 15.00
N ASP A 103 -10.58 18.65 13.71
CA ASP A 103 -11.63 18.17 12.79
C ASP A 103 -11.29 16.81 12.14
N LEU A 104 -10.08 16.29 12.36
CA LEU A 104 -9.63 15.05 11.74
C LEU A 104 -9.92 13.85 12.62
N SER A 105 -10.43 12.77 12.02
CA SER A 105 -10.69 11.51 12.72
C SER A 105 -9.42 10.71 12.95
N PHE A 106 -9.45 9.74 13.90
CA PHE A 106 -8.37 8.78 14.13
C PHE A 106 -7.89 8.09 12.85
N SER A 107 -8.80 7.78 11.91
CA SER A 107 -8.46 7.16 10.65
C SER A 107 -7.56 8.02 9.75
N HIS A 108 -7.65 9.35 9.80
CA HIS A 108 -6.71 10.23 9.09
C HIS A 108 -5.28 10.07 9.63
N PHE A 109 -5.14 9.99 10.97
CA PHE A 109 -3.84 9.76 11.61
C PHE A 109 -3.29 8.36 11.33
N THR A 110 -4.17 7.36 11.18
CA THR A 110 -3.76 6.01 10.78
C THR A 110 -3.11 6.01 9.40
N GLU A 111 -3.64 6.79 8.43
CA GLU A 111 -3.07 6.88 7.07
C GLU A 111 -1.66 7.49 7.07
N VAL A 112 -1.39 8.48 7.91
CA VAL A 112 -0.09 9.17 7.96
C VAL A 112 0.91 8.54 8.93
N ALA A 113 0.50 7.62 9.80
CA ALA A 113 1.32 7.11 10.90
C ALA A 113 2.69 6.56 10.46
N LYS A 114 2.79 5.98 9.27
CA LYS A 114 4.03 5.42 8.70
C LYS A 114 4.92 6.46 8.00
N LEU A 115 4.48 7.71 7.88
CA LEU A 115 5.24 8.78 7.22
C LEU A 115 6.19 9.47 8.20
N THR A 116 7.15 10.23 7.67
CA THR A 116 8.01 11.09 8.50
C THR A 116 7.18 12.20 9.18
N PRO A 117 7.59 12.75 10.34
CA PRO A 117 6.86 13.79 11.05
C PRO A 117 6.53 15.02 10.18
N GLU A 118 7.44 15.40 9.27
CA GLU A 118 7.24 16.50 8.32
C GLU A 118 6.11 16.19 7.35
N LYS A 119 6.10 14.99 6.77
CA LYS A 119 5.05 14.52 5.86
C LYS A 119 3.71 14.31 6.58
N GLN A 120 3.73 13.81 7.81
CA GLN A 120 2.52 13.73 8.65
C GLN A 120 1.90 15.12 8.80
N THR A 121 2.72 16.13 9.14
CA THR A 121 2.28 17.51 9.31
C THR A 121 1.71 18.09 8.01
N GLU A 122 2.40 17.89 6.89
CA GLU A 122 1.98 18.34 5.56
C GLU A 122 0.60 17.78 5.19
N PHE A 123 0.44 16.45 5.25
CA PHE A 123 -0.79 15.78 4.83
C PHE A 123 -1.97 16.01 5.76
N LEU A 124 -1.74 16.08 7.08
CA LEU A 124 -2.81 16.37 8.03
C LEU A 124 -3.28 17.82 7.91
N ASN A 125 -2.38 18.77 7.69
CA ASN A 125 -2.76 20.16 7.42
C ASN A 125 -3.56 20.27 6.12
N LYS A 126 -3.10 19.63 5.04
CA LYS A 126 -3.84 19.56 3.78
C LYS A 126 -5.22 18.96 3.97
N ALA A 127 -5.33 17.85 4.72
CA ALA A 127 -6.62 17.21 4.98
C ALA A 127 -7.58 18.12 5.76
N SER A 128 -7.08 18.89 6.72
CA SER A 128 -7.86 19.86 7.49
C SER A 128 -8.30 21.07 6.63
N ASP A 129 -7.36 21.67 5.89
CA ASP A 129 -7.60 22.87 5.09
C ASP A 129 -8.57 22.59 3.92
N GLU A 130 -8.42 21.45 3.24
CA GLU A 130 -9.23 21.03 2.08
C GLU A 130 -10.43 20.15 2.48
N LYS A 131 -10.60 19.83 3.77
CA LYS A 131 -11.65 18.94 4.31
C LYS A 131 -11.69 17.57 3.63
N LEU A 132 -10.54 17.00 3.39
CA LEU A 132 -10.40 15.70 2.73
C LEU A 132 -11.00 14.60 3.59
N SER A 133 -11.73 13.68 2.97
CA SER A 133 -12.06 12.40 3.60
C SER A 133 -10.80 11.52 3.74
N VAL A 134 -10.86 10.49 4.59
CA VAL A 134 -9.77 9.51 4.76
C VAL A 134 -9.36 8.89 3.41
N ARG A 135 -10.32 8.62 2.53
CA ARG A 135 -10.06 8.07 1.19
C ARG A 135 -9.30 9.05 0.30
N GLU A 136 -9.69 10.31 0.31
CA GLU A 136 -9.01 11.36 -0.46
C GLU A 136 -7.61 11.61 0.06
N LEU A 137 -7.43 11.68 1.39
CA LEU A 137 -6.10 11.78 2.00
C LEU A 137 -5.19 10.61 1.60
N ARG A 138 -5.70 9.37 1.65
CA ARG A 138 -4.96 8.19 1.19
C ARG A 138 -4.52 8.33 -0.26
N ASN A 139 -5.38 8.85 -1.13
CA ASN A 139 -5.05 9.06 -2.54
C ASN A 139 -3.97 10.15 -2.70
N GLU A 140 -4.03 11.23 -1.93
CA GLU A 140 -2.99 12.28 -1.95
C GLU A 140 -1.62 11.75 -1.48
N ILE A 141 -1.59 10.96 -0.39
CA ILE A 141 -0.37 10.30 0.08
C ILE A 141 0.20 9.36 -1.00
N ARG A 142 -0.66 8.62 -1.69
CA ARG A 142 -0.25 7.74 -2.80
C ARG A 142 0.36 8.55 -3.95
N LYS A 143 -0.30 9.64 -4.38
CA LYS A 143 0.21 10.51 -5.45
C LYS A 143 1.58 11.11 -5.09
N ASP A 144 1.78 11.56 -3.85
CA ASP A 144 3.07 12.05 -3.38
C ASP A 144 4.13 10.96 -3.43
N GLY A 145 3.78 9.75 -3.02
CA GLY A 145 4.67 8.59 -3.13
C GLY A 145 5.06 8.25 -4.58
N VAL A 146 4.14 8.38 -5.53
CA VAL A 146 4.41 8.21 -6.97
C VAL A 146 5.27 9.35 -7.48
N ASN A 147 4.98 10.62 -7.12
CA ASN A 147 5.78 11.77 -7.52
C ASN A 147 7.22 11.68 -6.99
N ASN A 148 7.41 11.23 -5.75
CA ASN A 148 8.76 11.01 -5.20
C ASN A 148 9.50 9.87 -5.90
N GLN A 149 8.79 8.86 -6.43
CA GLN A 149 9.38 7.84 -7.30
C GLN A 149 9.78 8.41 -8.66
N LEU A 150 8.95 9.28 -9.24
CA LEU A 150 9.25 9.94 -10.52
C LEU A 150 10.50 10.83 -10.47
N VAL A 151 10.86 11.37 -9.29
CA VAL A 151 12.13 12.13 -9.11
C VAL A 151 13.34 11.24 -9.38
N ASN A 152 13.26 9.94 -9.12
CA ASN A 152 14.33 8.97 -9.36
C ASN A 152 14.04 8.08 -10.58
N PHE A 153 13.05 8.46 -11.43
CA PHE A 153 12.73 7.68 -12.62
C PHE A 153 13.94 7.67 -13.56
N PRO A 154 14.27 6.54 -14.19
CA PRO A 154 15.45 6.43 -15.04
C PRO A 154 15.48 7.51 -16.11
N SER A 155 16.68 7.91 -16.48
CA SER A 155 16.92 8.80 -17.61
C SER A 155 17.70 8.05 -18.70
N GLY A 156 17.38 8.30 -19.96
CA GLY A 156 18.06 7.64 -21.08
C GLY A 156 17.09 6.93 -22.01
N LYS A 157 17.66 6.07 -22.87
CA LYS A 157 16.90 5.27 -23.85
C LYS A 157 17.24 3.81 -23.68
N TYR A 158 16.19 2.98 -23.64
CA TYR A 158 16.30 1.54 -23.45
C TYR A 158 15.61 0.82 -24.58
N ARG A 159 16.23 -0.26 -25.01
CA ARG A 159 15.69 -1.15 -26.01
C ARG A 159 14.90 -2.31 -25.39
N ILE A 160 15.32 -2.77 -24.21
CA ILE A 160 14.75 -3.94 -23.55
C ILE A 160 14.20 -3.53 -22.20
N PHE A 161 12.90 -3.80 -22.00
CA PHE A 161 12.18 -3.58 -20.73
C PHE A 161 11.76 -4.92 -20.14
N TYR A 162 11.95 -5.08 -18.84
CA TYR A 162 11.44 -6.19 -18.05
C TYR A 162 10.70 -5.61 -16.84
N ALA A 163 9.43 -5.92 -16.70
CA ALA A 163 8.58 -5.27 -15.71
C ALA A 163 7.71 -6.26 -14.96
N ASP A 164 7.68 -6.12 -13.62
CA ASP A 164 6.81 -6.86 -12.71
C ASP A 164 6.05 -5.86 -11.81
N PRO A 165 5.03 -5.16 -12.34
CA PRO A 165 4.32 -4.16 -11.58
C PRO A 165 3.65 -4.72 -10.33
N PRO A 166 3.62 -3.97 -9.22
CA PRO A 166 2.90 -4.35 -8.01
C PRO A 166 1.40 -4.09 -8.17
N TRP A 167 0.75 -4.96 -8.95
CA TRP A 167 -0.65 -4.84 -9.35
C TRP A 167 -1.62 -4.77 -8.15
N SER A 168 -2.53 -3.80 -8.16
CA SER A 168 -3.69 -3.77 -7.28
C SER A 168 -4.81 -4.61 -7.87
N TYR A 169 -5.29 -5.60 -7.12
CA TYR A 169 -6.34 -6.52 -7.58
C TYR A 169 -7.76 -6.08 -7.23
N GLY A 170 -7.96 -4.86 -6.72
CA GLY A 170 -9.26 -4.38 -6.28
C GLY A 170 -9.83 -5.15 -5.07
N ASN A 171 -11.13 -4.95 -4.77
CA ASN A 171 -11.79 -5.54 -3.60
C ASN A 171 -12.23 -7.01 -3.77
N SER A 172 -11.91 -7.65 -4.89
CA SER A 172 -12.40 -9.00 -5.23
C SER A 172 -11.54 -10.16 -4.71
N MET A 173 -10.45 -9.86 -3.98
CA MET A 173 -9.59 -10.92 -3.43
C MET A 173 -10.17 -11.51 -2.14
N PRO A 174 -10.12 -12.85 -1.98
CA PRO A 174 -10.44 -13.51 -0.72
C PRO A 174 -9.58 -12.96 0.44
N SER A 175 -10.12 -13.00 1.67
CA SER A 175 -9.48 -12.41 2.86
C SER A 175 -8.05 -12.93 3.15
N TYR A 176 -7.75 -14.16 2.79
CA TYR A 176 -6.41 -14.77 2.97
C TYR A 176 -5.34 -14.21 2.02
N PHE A 177 -5.72 -13.52 0.92
CA PHE A 177 -4.77 -12.77 0.09
C PHE A 177 -4.50 -11.37 0.62
N LYS A 178 -5.34 -10.83 1.52
CA LYS A 178 -5.14 -9.51 2.12
C LYS A 178 -3.90 -9.46 3.03
N GLU A 179 -3.56 -10.55 3.68
CA GLU A 179 -2.36 -10.63 4.51
C GLU A 179 -1.05 -10.53 3.70
N GLN A 180 -1.07 -10.92 2.42
CA GLN A 180 0.08 -10.76 1.52
C GLN A 180 0.23 -9.34 0.96
N ALA A 181 -0.89 -8.60 0.83
CA ALA A 181 -0.89 -7.21 0.36
C ALA A 181 -0.34 -6.22 1.40
N ASP A 182 -0.30 -6.59 2.68
CA ASP A 182 0.24 -5.73 3.75
C ASP A 182 1.78 -5.59 3.68
N HIS A 183 2.47 -6.41 2.90
CA HIS A 183 3.93 -6.37 2.77
C HIS A 183 4.43 -5.55 1.58
N TYR A 184 3.58 -5.19 0.60
CA TYR A 184 4.00 -4.48 -0.61
C TYR A 184 3.08 -3.29 -0.90
N LYS A 185 3.70 -2.16 -1.26
CA LYS A 185 2.96 -0.98 -1.73
C LYS A 185 2.42 -1.27 -3.13
N LEU A 186 1.16 -1.71 -3.22
CA LEU A 186 0.48 -1.92 -4.50
C LEU A 186 0.26 -0.58 -5.22
N MET A 187 0.29 -0.61 -6.54
CA MET A 187 -0.03 0.52 -7.41
C MET A 187 -1.38 0.30 -8.10
N GLU A 188 -2.16 1.36 -8.16
CA GLU A 188 -3.39 1.33 -8.96
C GLU A 188 -3.06 1.34 -10.46
N LEU A 189 -3.98 0.84 -11.28
CA LEU A 189 -3.78 0.73 -12.73
C LEU A 189 -3.39 2.06 -13.37
N ASP A 190 -4.08 3.15 -12.99
CA ASP A 190 -3.83 4.48 -13.52
C ASP A 190 -2.44 5.00 -13.13
N GLU A 191 -1.94 4.64 -11.95
CA GLU A 191 -0.59 4.99 -11.51
C GLU A 191 0.46 4.31 -12.37
N ILE A 192 0.28 3.01 -12.67
CA ILE A 192 1.19 2.24 -13.54
C ILE A 192 1.14 2.80 -14.97
N CYS A 193 -0.05 3.10 -15.49
CA CYS A 193 -0.24 3.71 -16.81
C CYS A 193 0.42 5.09 -16.92
N SER A 194 0.49 5.86 -15.82
CA SER A 194 1.06 7.21 -15.80
C SER A 194 2.58 7.26 -15.85
N LEU A 195 3.27 6.14 -15.64
CA LEU A 195 4.73 6.09 -15.76
C LEU A 195 5.15 6.35 -17.20
N ASP A 196 6.05 7.31 -17.41
CA ASP A 196 6.48 7.72 -18.75
C ASP A 196 7.53 6.77 -19.36
N VAL A 197 7.18 5.48 -19.40
CA VAL A 197 8.00 4.42 -20.03
C VAL A 197 8.17 4.68 -21.52
N LYS A 198 7.16 5.33 -22.14
CA LYS A 198 7.20 5.69 -23.56
C LYS A 198 8.36 6.62 -23.89
N SER A 199 8.68 7.58 -23.04
CA SER A 199 9.79 8.50 -23.24
C SER A 199 11.16 7.81 -23.07
N LEU A 200 11.23 6.77 -22.24
CA LEU A 200 12.46 5.98 -22.03
C LEU A 200 12.73 4.96 -23.15
N SER A 201 11.70 4.59 -23.90
CA SER A 201 11.85 3.56 -24.92
C SER A 201 12.48 4.09 -26.20
N GLU A 202 13.40 3.30 -26.80
CA GLU A 202 13.86 3.51 -28.16
C GLU A 202 12.70 3.37 -29.16
N ASP A 203 12.89 3.81 -30.41
CA ASP A 203 11.87 3.68 -31.45
C ASP A 203 11.56 2.22 -31.77
N ASN A 204 12.56 1.34 -31.61
CA ASN A 204 12.43 -0.11 -31.73
C ASN A 204 12.80 -0.74 -30.38
N ALA A 205 11.79 -1.09 -29.58
CA ALA A 205 11.96 -1.62 -28.26
C ALA A 205 11.07 -2.84 -27.99
N VAL A 206 11.47 -3.66 -27.02
CA VAL A 206 10.69 -4.82 -26.54
C VAL A 206 10.41 -4.68 -25.05
N LEU A 207 9.19 -5.02 -24.66
CA LEU A 207 8.73 -5.09 -23.27
C LEU A 207 8.35 -6.52 -22.93
N PHE A 208 8.88 -7.00 -21.82
CA PHE A 208 8.48 -8.24 -21.15
C PHE A 208 7.75 -7.87 -19.88
N LEU A 209 6.42 -8.09 -19.84
CA LEU A 209 5.54 -7.66 -18.76
C LEU A 209 4.92 -8.86 -18.04
N TRP A 210 5.19 -8.98 -16.73
CA TRP A 210 4.58 -9.98 -15.89
C TRP A 210 3.14 -9.65 -15.56
N VAL A 211 2.26 -10.62 -15.77
CA VAL A 211 0.84 -10.49 -15.44
C VAL A 211 0.30 -11.80 -14.88
N THR A 212 -0.68 -11.69 -13.99
CA THR A 212 -1.50 -12.81 -13.54
C THR A 212 -2.83 -12.83 -14.30
N SER A 213 -3.51 -13.98 -14.35
CA SER A 213 -4.77 -14.12 -15.08
C SER A 213 -5.83 -13.06 -14.71
N PRO A 214 -6.04 -12.69 -13.43
CA PRO A 214 -7.03 -11.66 -13.07
C PRO A 214 -6.73 -10.25 -13.62
N ILE A 215 -5.45 -9.93 -13.89
CA ILE A 215 -4.99 -8.61 -14.36
C ILE A 215 -4.78 -8.58 -15.88
N LEU A 216 -4.94 -9.72 -16.55
CA LEU A 216 -4.60 -9.82 -17.96
C LEU A 216 -5.31 -8.79 -18.83
N GLU A 217 -6.61 -8.55 -18.62
CA GLU A 217 -7.39 -7.57 -19.38
C GLU A 217 -6.87 -6.14 -19.11
N ASP A 218 -6.65 -5.78 -17.85
CA ASP A 218 -6.17 -4.44 -17.48
C ASP A 218 -4.72 -4.20 -17.92
N SER A 219 -3.89 -5.23 -18.03
CA SER A 219 -2.50 -5.10 -18.48
C SER A 219 -2.37 -4.55 -19.89
N PHE A 220 -3.37 -4.73 -20.75
CA PHE A 220 -3.37 -4.15 -22.10
C PHE A 220 -3.48 -2.63 -22.08
N LYS A 221 -4.13 -2.03 -21.08
CA LYS A 221 -4.17 -0.57 -20.89
C LYS A 221 -2.77 -0.02 -20.59
N VAL A 222 -2.00 -0.74 -19.77
CA VAL A 222 -0.61 -0.40 -19.46
C VAL A 222 0.26 -0.52 -20.72
N ILE A 223 0.14 -1.62 -21.45
CA ILE A 223 0.90 -1.86 -22.70
C ILE A 223 0.66 -0.70 -23.69
N ASP A 224 -0.60 -0.31 -23.88
CA ASP A 224 -0.98 0.77 -24.78
C ASP A 224 -0.47 2.14 -24.30
N SER A 225 -0.60 2.46 -23.01
CA SER A 225 -0.14 3.72 -22.42
C SER A 225 1.37 3.87 -22.52
N TRP A 226 2.12 2.78 -22.38
CA TRP A 226 3.58 2.75 -22.55
C TRP A 226 4.03 2.74 -24.00
N GLY A 227 3.08 2.67 -24.96
CA GLY A 227 3.34 2.75 -26.40
C GLY A 227 3.81 1.44 -27.04
N PHE A 228 3.53 0.31 -26.40
CA PHE A 228 3.85 -1.02 -26.93
C PHE A 228 2.61 -1.71 -27.51
N LYS A 229 2.86 -2.81 -28.26
CA LYS A 229 1.83 -3.68 -28.81
C LYS A 229 2.16 -5.13 -28.48
N TYR A 230 1.19 -5.84 -27.94
CA TYR A 230 1.30 -7.27 -27.64
C TYR A 230 1.63 -8.10 -28.90
N LYS A 231 2.50 -9.08 -28.75
CA LYS A 231 2.93 -9.99 -29.81
C LYS A 231 2.77 -11.46 -29.43
N SER A 232 3.23 -11.83 -28.24
CA SER A 232 3.28 -13.21 -27.77
C SER A 232 3.38 -13.26 -26.26
N SER A 233 3.42 -14.47 -25.69
CA SER A 233 3.64 -14.65 -24.26
C SER A 233 4.46 -15.91 -23.98
N PHE A 234 5.20 -15.87 -22.88
CA PHE A 234 5.67 -17.05 -22.18
C PHE A 234 4.75 -17.35 -21.01
N VAL A 235 4.61 -18.60 -20.66
CA VAL A 235 3.87 -19.09 -19.50
C VAL A 235 4.87 -19.64 -18.49
N TRP A 236 4.89 -19.07 -17.31
CA TRP A 236 5.57 -19.70 -16.18
C TRP A 236 4.62 -20.68 -15.51
N ASP A 237 4.82 -21.97 -15.73
CA ASP A 237 4.18 -23.03 -14.97
C ASP A 237 4.96 -23.21 -13.65
N LYS A 238 4.31 -22.87 -12.53
CA LYS A 238 4.90 -22.90 -11.19
C LYS A 238 5.00 -24.29 -10.58
N VAL A 239 4.54 -25.31 -11.31
CA VAL A 239 4.45 -26.72 -10.88
C VAL A 239 3.48 -26.94 -9.71
N GLY A 240 3.55 -26.07 -8.67
CA GLY A 240 2.62 -26.05 -7.54
C GLY A 240 1.34 -25.24 -7.82
N HIS A 241 0.27 -25.62 -7.15
CA HIS A 241 -1.05 -25.01 -7.30
C HIS A 241 -1.29 -23.90 -6.28
N ASN A 242 -2.01 -22.83 -6.72
CA ASN A 242 -2.63 -21.85 -5.84
C ASN A 242 -4.14 -21.93 -5.98
N MET A 243 -4.86 -21.72 -4.87
CA MET A 243 -6.32 -21.65 -4.92
C MET A 243 -6.77 -20.40 -5.69
N GLY A 244 -7.75 -20.56 -6.58
CA GLY A 244 -8.41 -19.49 -7.30
C GLY A 244 -9.93 -19.67 -7.25
N HIS A 245 -10.69 -18.65 -7.67
CA HIS A 245 -12.16 -18.70 -7.63
C HIS A 245 -12.78 -19.68 -8.64
N TYR A 246 -12.18 -19.79 -9.82
CA TYR A 246 -12.71 -20.60 -10.93
C TYR A 246 -11.88 -21.84 -11.20
N ASN A 247 -10.59 -21.80 -10.88
CA ASN A 247 -9.68 -22.90 -11.13
C ASN A 247 -8.51 -22.87 -10.14
N SER A 248 -7.71 -23.92 -10.14
CA SER A 248 -6.46 -23.98 -9.41
C SER A 248 -5.37 -23.29 -10.24
N VAL A 249 -5.05 -22.05 -9.86
CA VAL A 249 -4.09 -21.23 -10.61
C VAL A 249 -2.68 -21.75 -10.39
N ARG A 250 -2.00 -22.12 -11.50
CA ARG A 250 -0.68 -22.71 -11.47
C ARG A 250 0.34 -21.92 -12.30
N HIS A 251 -0.07 -20.83 -12.95
CA HIS A 251 0.79 -20.12 -13.88
C HIS A 251 0.74 -18.60 -13.71
N GLU A 252 1.76 -17.96 -14.24
CA GLU A 252 1.79 -16.53 -14.58
C GLU A 252 2.21 -16.37 -16.04
N LEU A 253 1.88 -15.22 -16.63
CA LEU A 253 2.20 -14.89 -18.01
C LEU A 253 3.29 -13.82 -18.05
N LEU A 254 4.27 -14.01 -18.92
CA LEU A 254 5.22 -12.98 -19.31
C LEU A 254 4.87 -12.53 -20.73
N LEU A 255 4.17 -11.39 -20.83
CA LEU A 255 3.74 -10.86 -22.12
C LEU A 255 4.93 -10.26 -22.87
N VAL A 256 5.07 -10.59 -24.13
CA VAL A 256 6.07 -10.04 -25.04
C VAL A 256 5.40 -8.98 -25.91
N CYS A 257 5.84 -7.74 -25.78
CA CYS A 257 5.25 -6.59 -26.47
C CYS A 257 6.34 -5.80 -27.19
N THR A 258 6.04 -5.23 -28.35
CA THR A 258 7.03 -4.45 -29.11
C THR A 258 6.54 -3.04 -29.42
N LYS A 259 7.48 -2.12 -29.49
CA LYS A 259 7.33 -0.79 -30.10
C LYS A 259 8.18 -0.78 -31.37
N GLY A 260 7.64 -0.25 -32.48
CA GLY A 260 8.33 -0.29 -33.77
C GLY A 260 8.60 -1.71 -34.28
N SER A 261 9.75 -1.90 -34.91
CA SER A 261 10.24 -3.18 -35.43
C SER A 261 11.36 -3.70 -34.49
N CYS A 262 11.02 -4.54 -33.54
CA CYS A 262 11.97 -5.09 -32.56
C CYS A 262 11.83 -6.63 -32.49
N THR A 263 12.33 -7.31 -33.51
CA THR A 263 12.47 -8.77 -33.50
C THR A 263 13.70 -9.17 -32.68
N PRO A 264 13.76 -10.41 -32.15
CA PRO A 264 14.95 -10.91 -31.48
C PRO A 264 16.21 -10.83 -32.36
N ASP A 265 17.33 -10.46 -31.73
CA ASP A 265 18.65 -10.49 -32.42
C ASP A 265 19.11 -11.93 -32.66
N ASN A 266 18.74 -12.82 -31.73
CA ASN A 266 19.01 -14.24 -31.83
C ASN A 266 17.71 -15.00 -32.09
N LEU A 267 17.66 -15.74 -33.16
CA LEU A 267 16.48 -16.51 -33.58
C LEU A 267 16.31 -17.83 -32.82
N LYS A 268 16.96 -18.01 -31.66
CA LYS A 268 16.76 -19.20 -30.82
C LYS A 268 15.31 -19.27 -30.39
N LEU A 269 14.65 -20.39 -30.64
CA LEU A 269 13.31 -20.66 -30.17
C LEU A 269 13.37 -21.32 -28.79
N PHE A 270 12.61 -20.77 -27.85
CA PHE A 270 12.37 -21.34 -26.54
C PHE A 270 10.93 -21.81 -26.46
N ASP A 271 10.68 -22.87 -25.71
CA ASP A 271 9.33 -23.31 -25.44
C ASP A 271 8.53 -22.20 -24.76
N SER A 272 7.29 -22.01 -25.21
CA SER A 272 6.43 -20.95 -24.64
C SER A 272 6.00 -21.24 -23.22
N VAL A 273 6.04 -22.49 -22.77
CA VAL A 273 5.74 -22.90 -21.38
C VAL A 273 7.04 -23.32 -20.70
N GLN A 274 7.37 -22.65 -19.62
CA GLN A 274 8.54 -22.92 -18.79
C GLN A 274 8.07 -23.45 -17.43
N SER A 275 8.28 -24.75 -17.18
CA SER A 275 7.92 -25.39 -15.89
C SER A 275 9.09 -25.22 -14.91
N ILE A 276 8.95 -24.29 -13.98
CA ILE A 276 9.99 -23.94 -13.00
C ILE A 276 9.32 -23.81 -11.63
N GLU A 277 9.78 -24.58 -10.65
CA GLU A 277 9.25 -24.50 -9.29
C GLU A 277 9.46 -23.11 -8.66
N ARG A 278 8.48 -22.66 -7.86
CA ARG A 278 8.64 -21.45 -7.05
C ARG A 278 9.73 -21.64 -6.01
N THR A 279 10.55 -20.63 -5.83
CA THR A 279 11.50 -20.57 -4.71
C THR A 279 10.94 -19.76 -3.55
N GLU A 280 10.93 -18.45 -3.68
CA GLU A 280 10.45 -17.50 -2.67
C GLU A 280 9.14 -16.82 -3.13
N HIS A 281 8.39 -16.24 -2.20
CA HIS A 281 7.19 -15.48 -2.55
C HIS A 281 7.53 -14.31 -3.48
N SER A 282 6.75 -14.19 -4.56
CA SER A 282 6.84 -13.11 -5.57
C SER A 282 8.14 -13.03 -6.37
N LYS A 283 9.15 -13.87 -6.14
CA LYS A 283 10.39 -13.89 -6.91
C LYS A 283 10.17 -14.57 -8.25
N LYS A 284 10.46 -13.86 -9.35
CA LYS A 284 10.37 -14.42 -10.70
C LYS A 284 11.61 -15.28 -10.99
N PRO A 285 11.45 -16.41 -11.72
CA PRO A 285 12.59 -17.26 -12.08
C PRO A 285 13.62 -16.52 -12.94
N ASN A 286 14.89 -16.70 -12.60
CA ASN A 286 15.99 -16.06 -13.31
C ASN A 286 16.16 -16.58 -14.75
N GLU A 287 15.62 -17.74 -15.03
CA GLU A 287 15.59 -18.38 -16.35
C GLU A 287 14.92 -17.49 -17.40
N PHE A 288 13.85 -16.75 -17.02
CA PHE A 288 13.21 -15.82 -17.96
C PHE A 288 14.12 -14.65 -18.32
N ARG A 289 14.92 -14.14 -17.39
CA ARG A 289 15.94 -13.12 -17.69
C ARG A 289 17.00 -13.68 -18.65
N GLN A 290 17.46 -14.91 -18.44
CA GLN A 290 18.42 -15.58 -19.34
C GLN A 290 17.84 -15.77 -20.74
N ILE A 291 16.53 -16.08 -20.86
CA ILE A 291 15.83 -16.14 -22.13
C ILE A 291 15.86 -14.76 -22.82
N ILE A 292 15.52 -13.70 -22.09
CA ILE A 292 15.52 -12.33 -22.61
C ILE A 292 16.93 -11.93 -23.07
N GLU A 293 17.96 -12.18 -22.27
CA GLU A 293 19.35 -11.86 -22.60
C GLU A 293 19.87 -12.67 -23.78
N THR A 294 19.38 -13.89 -23.96
CA THR A 294 19.71 -14.71 -25.12
C THR A 294 19.06 -14.19 -26.40
N LEU A 295 17.78 -13.78 -26.30
CA LEU A 295 17.04 -13.27 -27.47
C LEU A 295 17.50 -11.86 -27.87
N TYR A 296 17.84 -11.02 -26.87
CA TYR A 296 18.21 -9.62 -27.02
C TYR A 296 19.53 -9.31 -26.29
N PRO A 297 20.68 -9.82 -26.82
CA PRO A 297 21.98 -9.55 -26.18
C PRO A 297 22.43 -8.09 -26.33
N ILE A 298 21.90 -7.34 -27.28
CA ILE A 298 22.33 -6.00 -27.67
C ILE A 298 21.30 -4.96 -27.17
N GLY A 299 21.78 -3.82 -26.67
CA GLY A 299 20.98 -2.67 -26.26
C GLY A 299 20.90 -2.50 -24.74
N ASN A 300 20.52 -1.29 -24.34
CA ASN A 300 20.33 -0.95 -22.94
C ASN A 300 19.10 -1.66 -22.39
N LYS A 301 19.22 -2.17 -21.17
CA LYS A 301 18.20 -2.96 -20.48
C LYS A 301 17.74 -2.24 -19.23
N LEU A 302 16.42 -2.12 -19.07
CA LEU A 302 15.78 -1.55 -17.88
C LEU A 302 14.82 -2.55 -17.26
N GLU A 303 15.03 -2.84 -15.99
CA GLU A 303 14.06 -3.55 -15.17
C GLU A 303 13.24 -2.55 -14.36
N LEU A 304 11.93 -2.54 -14.57
CA LEU A 304 10.98 -1.75 -13.81
C LEU A 304 10.40 -2.58 -12.66
N PHE A 305 10.32 -1.95 -11.48
CA PHE A 305 9.86 -2.58 -10.23
C PHE A 305 10.80 -3.67 -9.71
N GLY A 306 12.07 -3.63 -10.11
CA GLY A 306 13.09 -4.57 -9.64
C GLY A 306 13.44 -4.36 -8.17
N ARG A 307 13.88 -5.44 -7.51
CA ARG A 307 14.24 -5.45 -6.07
C ARG A 307 15.73 -5.54 -5.82
N GLU A 308 16.49 -5.99 -6.80
CA GLU A 308 17.92 -6.25 -6.70
C GLU A 308 18.66 -5.61 -7.87
N LYS A 309 19.87 -5.11 -7.63
CA LYS A 309 20.75 -4.65 -8.71
C LYS A 309 21.29 -5.83 -9.50
N ILE A 310 21.08 -5.82 -10.80
CA ILE A 310 21.49 -6.88 -11.72
C ILE A 310 22.56 -6.34 -12.66
N LYS A 311 23.67 -7.06 -12.79
CA LYS A 311 24.75 -6.69 -13.72
C LYS A 311 24.22 -6.65 -15.16
N GLY A 312 24.42 -5.52 -15.84
CA GLY A 312 24.00 -5.32 -17.22
C GLY A 312 22.56 -4.84 -17.39
N TRP A 313 21.87 -4.57 -16.28
CA TRP A 313 20.54 -3.97 -16.24
C TRP A 313 20.57 -2.69 -15.41
N GLU A 314 19.92 -1.66 -15.87
CA GLU A 314 19.47 -0.60 -14.99
C GLU A 314 18.20 -1.06 -14.31
N VAL A 315 18.06 -0.78 -13.03
CA VAL A 315 16.93 -1.28 -12.23
C VAL A 315 16.26 -0.11 -11.55
N PHE A 316 14.97 0.00 -11.72
CA PHE A 316 14.11 0.96 -11.06
C PHE A 316 13.06 0.22 -10.21
N GLY A 317 13.06 0.48 -8.90
CA GLY A 317 12.13 -0.13 -7.96
C GLY A 317 12.26 0.45 -6.55
N ASN A 318 11.27 0.21 -5.71
CA ASN A 318 11.17 0.81 -4.38
C ASN A 318 11.97 0.09 -3.29
N GLU A 319 12.48 -1.10 -3.57
CA GLU A 319 13.11 -2.00 -2.61
C GLU A 319 14.60 -2.25 -2.96
N LEU A 320 15.22 -1.36 -3.73
CA LEU A 320 16.64 -1.46 -4.07
C LEU A 320 17.48 -1.25 -2.81
N SER A 321 18.02 -2.33 -2.27
CA SER A 321 19.00 -2.35 -1.17
C SER A 321 20.43 -2.22 -1.69
#